data_fe209375af4e583b57c0b4c5ef96dd0f
#
_entry.id   fe209375af4e583b57c0b4c5ef96dd0f
#
_cell.length_a   1.000
_cell.length_b   1.000
_cell.length_c   1.000
_cell.angle_alpha   90.00
_cell.angle_beta   90.00
_cell.angle_gamma   90.00
#
_symmetry.space_group_name_H-M   'P 1'
#
loop_
_entity.id
_entity.type
_entity.pdbx_description
1 polymer ?
#
loop_
_entity_poly.entity_id
_entity_poly.type
_entity_poly.pdbx_seq_one_letter_code
_entity_poly.pdbx_strand_id
1 'polypeptide(L)'
;LIEKAKKIIEKYRGTGFENYIFPVFTHKHKTDMQRTKRISNLTVKMTLTLAKACRLLKIKDKLTWYSARASFITRMVDQGYSPYVVAEMAGNSPMVIYKHYYKNTKTDEMLKEMNSIFGE
;
A
#
# COMPACT_ATOMS: atom_id res chain seq x y z
N LEU A 1 9.51 -12.24 -1.34
CA LEU A 1 8.02 -12.19 -1.37
C LEU A 1 7.47 -13.08 -0.27
N ILE A 2 6.47 -12.57 0.48
CA ILE A 2 5.75 -13.35 1.50
C ILE A 2 4.88 -14.43 0.86
N GLU A 3 4.61 -15.51 1.58
CA GLU A 3 3.87 -16.68 1.05
C GLU A 3 2.48 -16.32 0.48
N LYS A 4 1.76 -15.39 1.12
CA LYS A 4 0.46 -14.91 0.60
C LYS A 4 0.60 -14.28 -0.79
N ALA A 5 1.66 -13.49 -1.02
CA ALA A 5 1.90 -12.86 -2.32
C ALA A 5 2.28 -13.91 -3.38
N LYS A 6 3.12 -14.88 -3.02
CA LYS A 6 3.46 -16.00 -3.92
C LYS A 6 2.22 -16.77 -4.35
N LYS A 7 1.32 -17.13 -3.42
CA LYS A 7 0.06 -17.81 -3.73
C LYS A 7 -0.83 -17.00 -4.68
N ILE A 8 -0.88 -15.67 -4.52
CA ILE A 8 -1.65 -14.81 -5.44
C ILE A 8 -1.02 -14.82 -6.83
N ILE A 9 0.31 -14.66 -6.92
CA ILE A 9 1.03 -14.69 -8.20
C ILE A 9 0.81 -16.04 -8.90
N GLU A 10 0.92 -17.13 -8.16
CA GLU A 10 0.73 -18.48 -8.70
C GLU A 10 -0.68 -18.69 -9.26
N LYS A 11 -1.71 -18.17 -8.57
CA LYS A 11 -3.10 -18.21 -9.06
C LYS A 11 -3.26 -17.55 -10.43
N TYR A 12 -2.45 -16.53 -10.72
CA TYR A 12 -2.51 -15.80 -11.99
C TYR A 12 -1.42 -16.22 -12.99
N ARG A 13 -0.64 -17.27 -12.67
CA ARG A 13 0.41 -17.78 -13.58
C ARG A 13 -0.21 -18.17 -14.93
N GLY A 14 0.38 -17.68 -16.00
CA GLY A 14 -0.08 -17.95 -17.37
C GLY A 14 -1.35 -17.19 -17.81
N THR A 15 -1.94 -16.35 -16.94
CA THR A 15 -3.10 -15.53 -17.32
C THR A 15 -2.72 -14.13 -17.80
N GLY A 16 -1.48 -13.71 -17.53
CA GLY A 16 -0.96 -12.41 -17.94
C GLY A 16 -0.74 -12.33 -19.46
N PHE A 17 -0.60 -11.11 -19.94
CA PHE A 17 -0.28 -10.81 -21.33
C PHE A 17 1.12 -10.19 -21.37
N GLU A 18 1.95 -10.62 -22.33
CA GLU A 18 3.38 -10.25 -22.39
C GLU A 18 4.08 -10.59 -21.05
N ASN A 19 4.84 -9.64 -20.49
CA ASN A 19 5.59 -9.79 -19.23
C ASN A 19 4.79 -9.40 -17.98
N TYR A 20 3.46 -9.23 -18.10
CA TYR A 20 2.61 -8.88 -16.96
C TYR A 20 2.10 -10.12 -16.23
N ILE A 21 2.19 -10.12 -14.90
CA ILE A 21 1.69 -11.21 -14.06
C ILE A 21 0.15 -11.26 -14.08
N PHE A 22 -0.49 -10.09 -13.99
CA PHE A 22 -1.94 -10.00 -13.92
C PHE A 22 -2.55 -9.70 -15.30
N PRO A 23 -3.76 -10.19 -15.61
CA PRO A 23 -4.42 -10.01 -16.90
C PRO A 23 -5.01 -8.60 -17.06
N VAL A 24 -4.17 -7.60 -16.88
CA VAL A 24 -4.53 -6.18 -17.04
C VAL A 24 -4.69 -5.84 -18.51
N PHE A 25 -3.75 -6.32 -19.34
CA PHE A 25 -3.72 -6.09 -20.78
C PHE A 25 -4.08 -7.36 -21.55
N THR A 26 -4.42 -7.16 -22.81
CA THR A 26 -4.73 -8.20 -23.80
C THR A 26 -4.18 -7.77 -25.16
N HIS A 27 -4.24 -8.65 -26.16
CA HIS A 27 -3.88 -8.34 -27.55
C HIS A 27 -4.57 -7.08 -28.14
N LYS A 28 -5.62 -6.56 -27.50
CA LYS A 28 -6.32 -5.34 -27.91
C LYS A 28 -5.62 -4.05 -27.45
N HIS A 29 -4.69 -4.14 -26.50
CA HIS A 29 -4.01 -2.97 -25.91
C HIS A 29 -2.59 -2.85 -26.47
N LYS A 30 -2.49 -2.52 -27.77
CA LYS A 30 -1.20 -2.49 -28.51
C LYS A 30 -0.46 -1.17 -28.36
N THR A 31 -1.19 -0.05 -28.26
CA THR A 31 -0.60 1.29 -28.17
C THR A 31 -0.59 1.81 -26.74
N ASP A 32 0.32 2.73 -26.44
CA ASP A 32 0.41 3.36 -25.10
C ASP A 32 -0.88 4.08 -24.72
N MET A 33 -1.55 4.71 -25.69
CA MET A 33 -2.84 5.36 -25.48
C MET A 33 -3.91 4.35 -25.03
N GLN A 34 -3.98 3.18 -25.68
CA GLN A 34 -4.92 2.11 -25.33
C GLN A 34 -4.60 1.53 -23.93
N ARG A 35 -3.32 1.37 -23.60
CA ARG A 35 -2.85 0.92 -22.29
C ARG A 35 -3.20 1.92 -21.20
N THR A 36 -2.94 3.20 -21.42
CA THR A 36 -3.29 4.28 -20.47
C THR A 36 -4.79 4.33 -20.23
N LYS A 37 -5.60 4.30 -21.30
CA LYS A 37 -7.07 4.26 -21.18
C LYS A 37 -7.55 3.03 -20.40
N ARG A 38 -6.93 1.86 -20.63
CA ARG A 38 -7.25 0.62 -19.90
C ARG A 38 -6.95 0.75 -18.41
N ILE A 39 -5.79 1.28 -18.04
CA ILE A 39 -5.39 1.52 -16.65
C ILE A 39 -6.38 2.49 -15.98
N SER A 40 -6.71 3.60 -16.63
CA SER A 40 -7.68 4.58 -16.12
C SER A 40 -9.03 3.92 -15.84
N ASN A 41 -9.57 3.16 -16.78
CA ASN A 41 -10.85 2.47 -16.61
C ASN A 41 -10.82 1.45 -15.46
N LEU A 42 -9.71 0.70 -15.32
CA LEU A 42 -9.55 -0.22 -14.19
C LEU A 42 -9.51 0.53 -12.86
N THR A 43 -8.78 1.62 -12.79
CA THR A 43 -8.68 2.45 -11.57
C THR A 43 -10.04 2.97 -11.14
N VAL A 44 -10.85 3.47 -12.09
CA VAL A 44 -12.24 3.90 -11.81
C VAL A 44 -13.08 2.73 -11.29
N LYS A 45 -13.06 1.60 -12.00
CA LYS A 45 -13.82 0.40 -11.59
C LYS A 45 -13.46 -0.06 -10.18
N MET A 46 -12.19 -0.06 -9.84
CA MET A 46 -11.74 -0.50 -8.53
C MET A 46 -12.08 0.52 -7.43
N THR A 47 -12.01 1.82 -7.72
CA THR A 47 -12.47 2.87 -6.80
C THR A 47 -13.96 2.69 -6.48
N LEU A 48 -14.80 2.44 -7.48
CA LEU A 48 -16.23 2.18 -7.28
C LEU A 48 -16.46 0.89 -6.48
N THR A 49 -15.68 -0.15 -6.73
CA THR A 49 -15.76 -1.42 -5.97
C THR A 49 -15.38 -1.21 -4.50
N LEU A 50 -14.32 -0.46 -4.21
CA LEU A 50 -13.93 -0.11 -2.84
C LEU A 50 -15.02 0.71 -2.14
N ALA A 51 -15.60 1.71 -2.83
CA ALA A 51 -16.67 2.51 -2.28
C ALA A 51 -17.93 1.67 -1.96
N LYS A 52 -18.25 0.67 -2.80
CA LYS A 52 -19.32 -0.30 -2.52
C LYS A 52 -18.99 -1.17 -1.31
N ALA A 53 -17.76 -1.67 -1.21
CA ALA A 53 -17.32 -2.45 -0.07
C ALA A 53 -17.39 -1.65 1.24
N CYS A 54 -16.92 -0.39 1.24
CA CYS A 54 -17.02 0.50 2.41
C CYS A 54 -18.46 0.65 2.88
N ARG A 55 -19.42 0.86 1.95
CA ARG A 55 -20.86 0.97 2.30
C ARG A 55 -21.39 -0.32 2.93
N LEU A 56 -21.08 -1.48 2.34
CA LEU A 56 -21.53 -2.77 2.84
C LEU A 56 -20.97 -3.10 4.23
N LEU A 57 -19.72 -2.73 4.47
CA LEU A 57 -19.02 -2.96 5.73
C LEU A 57 -19.20 -1.82 6.75
N LYS A 58 -20.02 -0.80 6.42
CA LYS A 58 -20.25 0.40 7.25
C LYS A 58 -18.96 1.12 7.66
N ILE A 59 -17.95 1.08 6.80
CA ILE A 59 -16.69 1.80 6.99
C ILE A 59 -16.93 3.26 6.63
N LYS A 60 -16.72 4.17 7.58
CA LYS A 60 -16.93 5.62 7.37
C LYS A 60 -15.83 6.24 6.52
N ASP A 61 -14.62 5.74 6.62
CA ASP A 61 -13.47 6.28 5.91
C ASP A 61 -13.47 5.88 4.44
N LYS A 62 -13.05 6.82 3.60
CA LYS A 62 -12.90 6.57 2.16
C LYS A 62 -11.64 5.76 1.90
N LEU A 63 -11.80 4.49 1.56
CA LEU A 63 -10.70 3.65 1.12
C LEU A 63 -10.34 3.93 -0.34
N THR A 64 -9.05 4.00 -0.59
CA THR A 64 -8.47 4.16 -1.93
C THR A 64 -7.39 3.09 -2.14
N TRP A 65 -6.84 3.00 -3.34
CA TRP A 65 -5.66 2.18 -3.61
C TRP A 65 -4.47 2.51 -2.70
N TYR A 66 -4.30 3.79 -2.41
CA TYR A 66 -3.26 4.27 -1.51
C TYR A 66 -3.46 3.80 -0.07
N SER A 67 -4.68 3.49 0.33
CA SER A 67 -4.96 3.00 1.68
C SER A 67 -4.23 1.70 1.99
N ALA A 68 -4.09 0.79 1.01
CA ALA A 68 -3.33 -0.45 1.20
C ALA A 68 -1.85 -0.16 1.50
N ARG A 69 -1.24 0.76 0.73
CA ARG A 69 0.16 1.17 0.93
C ARG A 69 0.34 1.92 2.25
N ALA A 70 -0.56 2.86 2.56
CA ALA A 70 -0.54 3.60 3.81
C ALA A 70 -0.66 2.66 5.02
N SER A 71 -1.60 1.71 4.99
CA SER A 71 -1.77 0.71 6.05
C SER A 71 -0.54 -0.19 6.22
N PHE A 72 0.12 -0.58 5.12
CA PHE A 72 1.37 -1.33 5.19
C PHE A 72 2.46 -0.53 5.90
N ILE A 73 2.68 0.72 5.48
CA ILE A 73 3.69 1.60 6.05
C ILE A 73 3.42 1.84 7.54
N THR A 74 2.19 2.24 7.89
CA THR A 74 1.79 2.47 9.29
C THR A 74 2.07 1.24 10.15
N ARG A 75 1.65 0.06 9.69
CA ARG A 75 1.87 -1.19 10.43
C ARG A 75 3.35 -1.52 10.63
N MET A 76 4.19 -1.26 9.63
CA MET A 76 5.64 -1.47 9.76
C MET A 76 6.27 -0.49 10.75
N VAL A 77 5.83 0.78 10.71
CA VAL A 77 6.27 1.81 11.65
C VAL A 77 5.83 1.47 13.08
N ASP A 78 4.59 1.04 13.29
CA ASP A 78 4.06 0.65 14.60
C ASP A 78 4.81 -0.57 15.18
N GLN A 79 5.33 -1.45 14.32
CA GLN A 79 6.17 -2.57 14.72
C GLN A 79 7.65 -2.19 14.96
N GLY A 80 8.00 -0.91 14.84
CA GLY A 80 9.34 -0.40 15.15
C GLY A 80 10.38 -0.55 14.05
N TYR A 81 9.98 -0.91 12.81
CA TYR A 81 10.93 -0.97 11.69
C TYR A 81 11.46 0.42 11.35
N SER A 82 12.75 0.51 11.03
CA SER A 82 13.39 1.79 10.69
C SER A 82 12.79 2.42 9.43
N PRO A 83 12.77 3.77 9.31
CA PRO A 83 12.27 4.45 8.11
C PRO A 83 12.96 4.01 6.82
N TYR A 84 14.23 3.63 6.89
CA TYR A 84 14.99 3.14 5.74
C TYR A 84 14.45 1.81 5.22
N VAL A 85 14.23 0.85 6.11
CA VAL A 85 13.67 -0.48 5.76
C VAL A 85 12.26 -0.33 5.21
N VAL A 86 11.41 0.49 5.85
CA VAL A 86 10.04 0.72 5.40
C VAL A 86 10.02 1.41 4.04
N ALA A 87 10.92 2.37 3.80
CA ALA A 87 11.01 3.09 2.53
C ALA A 87 11.44 2.15 1.38
N GLU A 88 12.43 1.30 1.61
CA GLU A 88 12.86 0.30 0.63
C GLU A 88 11.73 -0.66 0.25
N MET A 89 11.06 -1.23 1.26
CA MET A 89 9.94 -2.16 1.04
C MET A 89 8.72 -1.51 0.39
N ALA A 90 8.44 -0.24 0.72
CA ALA A 90 7.31 0.50 0.18
C ALA A 90 7.63 1.21 -1.15
N GLY A 91 8.88 1.22 -1.62
CA GLY A 91 9.31 2.01 -2.77
C GLY A 91 9.09 3.51 -2.55
N ASN A 92 9.54 4.03 -1.42
CA ASN A 92 9.38 5.43 -1.01
C ASN A 92 10.72 5.99 -0.53
N SER A 93 10.80 7.27 -0.19
CA SER A 93 11.99 7.81 0.45
C SER A 93 11.90 7.72 1.98
N PRO A 94 13.03 7.48 2.69
CA PRO A 94 13.05 7.45 4.16
C PRO A 94 12.56 8.75 4.78
N MET A 95 12.84 9.90 4.15
CA MET A 95 12.39 11.22 4.61
C MET A 95 10.86 11.33 4.60
N VAL A 96 10.19 10.82 3.55
CA VAL A 96 8.73 10.81 3.45
C VAL A 96 8.12 9.91 4.53
N ILE A 97 8.72 8.72 4.76
CA ILE A 97 8.27 7.81 5.82
C ILE A 97 8.40 8.50 7.18
N TYR A 98 9.56 9.07 7.47
CA TYR A 98 9.79 9.77 8.73
C TYR A 98 8.81 10.93 8.94
N LYS A 99 8.64 11.81 7.93
CA LYS A 99 7.81 13.00 8.02
C LYS A 99 6.33 12.68 8.25
N HIS A 100 5.80 11.66 7.57
CA HIS A 100 4.36 11.40 7.53
C HIS A 100 3.87 10.30 8.46
N TYR A 101 4.73 9.39 8.86
CA TYR A 101 4.32 8.21 9.63
C TYR A 101 4.98 8.12 11.00
N TYR A 102 6.22 8.58 11.16
CA TYR A 102 6.94 8.50 12.44
C TYR A 102 6.62 9.63 13.42
N LYS A 103 6.28 10.81 12.92
CA LYS A 103 6.04 11.98 13.76
C LYS A 103 4.79 11.89 14.64
N ASN A 104 3.83 11.04 14.31
CA ASN A 104 2.55 10.98 14.99
C ASN A 104 2.40 9.81 15.99
N THR A 105 3.32 8.86 16.01
CA THR A 105 3.14 7.61 16.77
C THR A 105 3.95 7.49 18.07
N LYS A 106 4.95 8.31 18.29
CA LYS A 106 5.92 8.04 19.38
C LYS A 106 6.24 9.19 20.32
N THR A 107 5.65 10.36 20.18
CA THR A 107 5.99 11.50 21.05
C THR A 107 5.62 11.21 22.52
N ASP A 108 4.46 10.63 22.76
CA ASP A 108 3.99 10.33 24.12
C ASP A 108 4.68 9.11 24.74
N GLU A 109 4.97 8.08 23.91
CA GLU A 109 5.73 6.91 24.39
C GLU A 109 7.20 7.26 24.64
N MET A 110 7.83 8.02 23.75
CA MET A 110 9.20 8.53 23.97
C MET A 110 9.31 9.43 25.19
N LEU A 111 8.33 10.29 25.44
CA LEU A 111 8.28 11.12 26.64
C LEU A 111 8.14 10.25 27.91
N LYS A 112 7.32 9.22 27.88
CA LYS A 112 7.20 8.25 28.99
C LYS A 112 8.50 7.48 29.23
N GLU A 113 9.14 6.99 28.17
CA GLU A 113 10.45 6.31 28.26
C GLU A 113 11.54 7.26 28.75
N MET A 114 11.61 8.48 28.21
CA MET A 114 12.57 9.48 28.68
C MET A 114 12.35 9.82 30.16
N ASN A 115 11.11 9.98 30.60
CA ASN A 115 10.80 10.21 32.00
C ASN A 115 11.12 8.99 32.88
N SER A 116 11.03 7.78 32.38
CA SER A 116 11.41 6.58 33.14
C SER A 116 12.93 6.39 33.24
N ILE A 117 13.71 6.94 32.29
CA ILE A 117 15.17 6.81 32.24
C ILE A 117 15.86 8.00 32.95
N PHE A 118 15.30 9.19 32.81
CA PHE A 118 15.95 10.44 33.22
C PHE A 118 15.13 11.24 34.23
N GLY A 119 13.91 10.83 34.57
CA GLY A 119 13.10 11.46 35.60
C GLY A 119 13.41 10.85 36.95
N GLU A 120 14.20 11.54 37.75
CA GLU A 120 14.25 11.33 39.22
C GLU A 120 13.04 11.97 39.88
#